data_38142eaf9ec994e4027632aa146dbc8f
#
_entry.id   38142eaf9ec994e4027632aa146dbc8f
#
_cell.length_a   1.000
_cell.length_b   1.000
_cell.length_c   1.000
_cell.angle_alpha   90.00
_cell.angle_beta   90.00
_cell.angle_gamma   90.00
#
_symmetry.space_group_name_H-M   'P 1'
#
loop_
_entity.id
_entity.type
_entity.pdbx_description
1 polymer ?
#
loop_
_entity_poly.entity_id
_entity_poly.type
_entity_poly.pdbx_seq_one_letter_code
_entity_poly.pdbx_strand_id
1 'polypeptide(L)'
;EAKRWLLGGYNRGLFAGLPHPIATEMALGFRFSAQRLYEVGFINRLVEPDELLPTAFGMAEHLLTLPPASRVNTIYMMRQMRPTVAPELSRLAEALHEHGDKSDLMESRSAFAEKRKPNFKGWVNPGDRYRMPRLESFSDDLEK
;
A
#
# COMPACT_ATOMS: atom_id res chain seq x y z
N GLU A 1 16.48 -1.51 10.86
CA GLU A 1 15.84 -1.00 9.62
C GLU A 1 15.42 0.45 9.81
N ALA A 2 15.89 1.33 8.92
CA ALA A 2 15.43 2.71 8.90
C ALA A 2 13.92 2.73 8.57
N LYS A 3 13.13 3.43 9.36
CA LYS A 3 11.71 3.62 9.09
C LYS A 3 11.58 4.48 7.83
N ARG A 4 10.87 3.96 6.85
CA ARG A 4 10.65 4.63 5.56
C ARG A 4 9.48 5.60 5.67
N TRP A 5 9.46 6.56 4.75
CA TRP A 5 8.29 7.38 4.51
C TRP A 5 7.13 6.50 4.02
N LEU A 6 5.99 6.54 4.69
CA LEU A 6 4.95 5.51 4.55
C LEU A 6 3.86 5.82 3.53
N LEU A 7 3.75 7.07 3.05
CA LEU A 7 2.74 7.47 2.06
C LEU A 7 3.14 7.13 0.61
N GLY A 8 3.56 5.89 0.34
CA GLY A 8 3.89 5.44 -1.01
C GLY A 8 2.66 5.31 -1.92
N GLY A 9 2.68 6.00 -3.09
CA GLY A 9 1.54 6.09 -4.00
C GLY A 9 1.03 4.75 -4.55
N TYR A 10 1.90 3.78 -4.79
CA TYR A 10 1.54 2.48 -5.39
C TYR A 10 0.85 1.49 -4.43
N ASN A 11 0.88 1.74 -3.13
CA ASN A 11 0.25 0.85 -2.14
C ASN A 11 -1.23 1.19 -1.90
N ARG A 12 -1.71 2.34 -2.33
CA ARG A 12 -3.07 2.82 -2.05
C ARG A 12 -4.15 1.88 -2.56
N GLY A 13 -4.04 1.44 -3.82
CA GLY A 13 -5.00 0.50 -4.41
C GLY A 13 -4.97 -0.88 -3.75
N LEU A 14 -3.81 -1.33 -3.29
CA LEU A 14 -3.67 -2.57 -2.53
C LEU A 14 -4.38 -2.47 -1.19
N PHE A 15 -4.18 -1.38 -0.46
CA PHE A 15 -4.80 -1.16 0.84
C PHE A 15 -6.33 -1.04 0.75
N ALA A 16 -6.87 -0.48 -0.33
CA ALA A 16 -8.31 -0.38 -0.53
C ALA A 16 -9.01 -1.75 -0.62
N GLY A 17 -8.30 -2.82 -0.99
CA GLY A 17 -8.81 -4.19 -1.07
C GLY A 17 -8.71 -4.98 0.25
N LEU A 18 -8.14 -4.41 1.31
CA LEU A 18 -7.95 -5.06 2.60
C LEU A 18 -8.92 -4.54 3.65
N PRO A 19 -9.25 -5.33 4.69
CA PRO A 19 -9.93 -4.81 5.87
C PRO A 19 -9.18 -3.61 6.44
N HIS A 20 -9.91 -2.52 6.73
CA HIS A 20 -9.31 -1.24 7.12
C HIS A 20 -8.27 -1.32 8.26
N PRO A 21 -8.48 -2.08 9.35
CA PRO A 21 -7.47 -2.22 10.40
C PRO A 21 -6.15 -2.80 9.89
N ILE A 22 -6.22 -3.82 9.02
CA ILE A 22 -5.05 -4.48 8.44
C ILE A 22 -4.32 -3.53 7.50
N ALA A 23 -5.07 -2.82 6.64
CA ALA A 23 -4.50 -1.81 5.74
C ALA A 23 -3.77 -0.70 6.53
N THR A 24 -4.36 -0.25 7.64
CA THR A 24 -3.76 0.76 8.52
C THR A 24 -2.48 0.28 9.17
N GLU A 25 -2.46 -0.93 9.74
CA GLU A 25 -1.25 -1.52 10.31
C GLU A 25 -0.13 -1.65 9.25
N MET A 26 -0.46 -2.14 8.06
CA MET A 26 0.49 -2.26 6.95
C MET A 26 1.02 -0.89 6.51
N ALA A 27 0.14 0.11 6.38
CA ALA A 27 0.51 1.47 6.00
C ALA A 27 1.41 2.14 7.04
N LEU A 28 1.24 1.82 8.33
CA LEU A 28 2.08 2.30 9.43
C LEU A 28 3.37 1.48 9.62
N GLY A 29 3.63 0.50 8.74
CA GLY A 29 4.89 -0.25 8.71
C GLY A 29 5.01 -1.34 9.77
N PHE A 30 3.89 -1.82 10.32
CA PHE A 30 3.90 -3.00 11.17
C PHE A 30 4.32 -4.23 10.36
N ARG A 31 5.03 -5.15 11.00
CA ARG A 31 5.46 -6.39 10.37
C ARG A 31 4.40 -7.46 10.50
N PHE A 32 4.17 -8.18 9.42
CA PHE A 32 3.25 -9.31 9.37
C PHE A 32 4.06 -10.61 9.17
N SER A 33 3.68 -11.66 9.89
CA SER A 33 4.11 -13.01 9.56
C SER A 33 3.39 -13.52 8.31
N ALA A 34 3.95 -14.52 7.63
CA ALA A 34 3.29 -15.18 6.52
C ALA A 34 1.95 -15.81 6.95
N GLN A 35 1.89 -16.37 8.15
CA GLN A 35 0.65 -16.89 8.75
C GLN A 35 -0.42 -15.80 8.86
N ARG A 36 -0.08 -14.63 9.40
CA ARG A 36 -1.03 -13.51 9.53
C ARG A 36 -1.51 -12.99 8.17
N LEU A 37 -0.61 -12.92 7.18
CA LEU A 37 -0.99 -12.51 5.81
C LEU A 37 -1.93 -13.52 5.14
N TYR A 38 -1.79 -14.80 5.43
CA TYR A 38 -2.71 -15.84 4.97
C TYR A 38 -4.08 -15.72 5.65
N GLU A 39 -4.12 -15.55 6.97
CA GLU A 39 -5.36 -15.41 7.75
C GLU A 39 -6.20 -14.20 7.32
N VAL A 40 -5.55 -13.08 6.95
CA VAL A 40 -6.25 -11.86 6.49
C VAL A 40 -6.54 -11.87 4.98
N GLY A 41 -6.25 -12.97 4.28
CA GLY A 41 -6.55 -13.12 2.85
C GLY A 41 -5.62 -12.34 1.91
N PHE A 42 -4.45 -11.92 2.38
CA PHE A 42 -3.46 -11.22 1.54
C PHE A 42 -2.71 -12.17 0.60
N ILE A 43 -2.44 -13.39 1.02
CA ILE A 43 -1.82 -14.46 0.24
C ILE A 43 -2.77 -15.64 0.07
N ASN A 44 -2.66 -16.34 -1.05
CA ASN A 44 -3.58 -17.41 -1.42
C ASN A 44 -3.32 -18.72 -0.68
N ARG A 45 -2.05 -19.05 -0.45
CA ARG A 45 -1.60 -20.29 0.18
C ARG A 45 -0.42 -20.01 1.09
N LEU A 46 -0.37 -20.71 2.19
CA LEU A 46 0.79 -20.78 3.06
C LEU A 46 1.31 -22.22 2.99
N VAL A 47 2.54 -22.38 2.58
CA VAL A 47 3.19 -23.68 2.35
C VAL A 47 4.63 -23.64 2.84
N GLU A 48 5.24 -24.81 3.03
CA GLU A 48 6.67 -24.90 3.31
C GLU A 48 7.51 -24.44 2.09
N PRO A 49 8.75 -23.98 2.29
CA PRO A 49 9.57 -23.42 1.22
C PRO A 49 9.78 -24.34 0.01
N ASP A 50 9.92 -25.62 0.22
CA ASP A 50 10.09 -26.66 -0.81
C ASP A 50 8.81 -26.95 -1.60
N GLU A 51 7.65 -26.70 -0.99
CA GLU A 51 6.32 -26.85 -1.61
C GLU A 51 5.87 -25.63 -2.40
N LEU A 52 6.61 -24.51 -2.37
CA LEU A 52 6.19 -23.26 -3.01
C LEU A 52 6.00 -23.41 -4.52
N LEU A 53 7.01 -23.92 -5.22
CA LEU A 53 6.95 -24.12 -6.67
C LEU A 53 5.97 -25.23 -7.06
N PRO A 54 5.96 -26.42 -6.45
CA PRO A 54 4.95 -27.44 -6.71
C PRO A 54 3.51 -26.90 -6.58
N THR A 55 3.22 -26.17 -5.50
CA THR A 55 1.90 -25.57 -5.30
C THR A 55 1.56 -24.53 -6.38
N ALA A 56 2.51 -23.67 -6.72
CA ALA A 56 2.28 -22.64 -7.75
C ALA A 56 2.06 -23.28 -9.13
N PHE A 57 2.82 -24.29 -9.50
CA PHE A 57 2.62 -25.02 -10.75
C PHE A 57 1.28 -25.77 -10.77
N GLY A 58 0.89 -26.42 -9.67
CA GLY A 58 -0.41 -27.08 -9.58
C GLY A 58 -1.58 -26.08 -9.74
N MET A 59 -1.47 -24.87 -9.21
CA MET A 59 -2.45 -23.80 -9.44
C MET A 59 -2.47 -23.37 -10.93
N ALA A 60 -1.30 -23.24 -11.56
CA ALA A 60 -1.22 -22.88 -12.98
C ALA A 60 -1.81 -23.98 -13.88
N GLU A 61 -1.52 -25.23 -13.61
CA GLU A 61 -2.08 -26.39 -14.31
C GLU A 61 -3.61 -26.45 -14.17
N HIS A 62 -4.13 -26.22 -12.96
CA HIS A 62 -5.56 -26.09 -12.76
C HIS A 62 -6.17 -25.00 -13.66
N LEU A 63 -5.54 -23.83 -13.75
CA LEU A 63 -6.01 -22.77 -14.64
C LEU A 63 -6.02 -23.18 -16.12
N LEU A 64 -5.11 -24.03 -16.54
CA LEU A 64 -5.05 -24.55 -17.92
C LEU A 64 -6.20 -25.53 -18.24
N THR A 65 -6.82 -26.16 -17.24
CA THR A 65 -8.01 -27.02 -17.44
C THR A 65 -9.29 -26.22 -17.72
N LEU A 66 -9.31 -24.92 -17.41
CA LEU A 66 -10.47 -24.06 -17.61
C LEU A 66 -10.60 -23.61 -19.06
N PRO A 67 -11.84 -23.42 -19.59
CA PRO A 67 -12.05 -22.89 -20.94
C PRO A 67 -11.29 -21.56 -21.14
N PRO A 68 -10.45 -21.42 -22.20
CA PRO A 68 -9.59 -20.25 -22.38
C PRO A 68 -10.35 -18.90 -22.36
N ALA A 69 -11.45 -18.81 -23.07
CA ALA A 69 -12.27 -17.58 -23.12
C ALA A 69 -12.86 -17.23 -21.75
N SER A 70 -13.40 -18.21 -21.03
CA SER A 70 -13.93 -18.01 -19.68
C SER A 70 -12.87 -17.51 -18.71
N ARG A 71 -11.69 -18.13 -18.75
CA ARG A 71 -10.53 -17.74 -17.91
C ARG A 71 -10.11 -16.29 -18.17
N VAL A 72 -9.95 -15.91 -19.44
CA VAL A 72 -9.55 -14.55 -19.82
C VAL A 72 -10.61 -13.53 -19.40
N ASN A 73 -11.88 -13.80 -19.69
CA ASN A 73 -12.99 -12.92 -19.35
C ASN A 73 -13.14 -12.77 -17.82
N THR A 74 -13.02 -13.85 -17.09
CA THR A 74 -13.08 -13.82 -15.61
C THR A 74 -11.95 -12.96 -15.02
N ILE A 75 -10.72 -13.15 -15.49
CA ILE A 75 -9.57 -12.34 -15.01
C ILE A 75 -9.79 -10.86 -15.36
N TYR A 76 -10.29 -10.56 -16.57
CA TYR A 76 -10.60 -9.20 -16.96
C TYR A 76 -11.65 -8.57 -16.04
N MET A 77 -12.77 -9.25 -15.80
CA MET A 77 -13.82 -8.76 -14.90
C MET A 77 -13.33 -8.57 -13.47
N MET A 78 -12.57 -9.52 -12.92
CA MET A 78 -12.01 -9.40 -11.58
C MET A 78 -11.08 -8.19 -11.43
N ARG A 79 -10.33 -7.85 -12.49
CA ARG A 79 -9.50 -6.63 -12.51
C ARG A 79 -10.34 -5.36 -12.51
N GLN A 80 -11.46 -5.31 -13.23
CA GLN A 80 -12.39 -4.17 -13.24
C GLN A 80 -13.09 -3.99 -11.88
N MET A 81 -13.30 -5.07 -11.15
CA MET A 81 -13.94 -5.07 -9.83
C MET A 81 -12.97 -4.71 -8.70
N ARG A 82 -11.69 -4.51 -8.99
CA ARG A 82 -10.74 -4.06 -7.94
C ARG A 82 -11.15 -2.69 -7.41
N PRO A 83 -11.07 -2.49 -6.08
CA PRO A 83 -11.27 -1.17 -5.51
C PRO A 83 -10.30 -0.16 -6.14
N THR A 84 -10.82 0.96 -6.55
CA THR A 84 -10.04 2.08 -7.07
C THR A 84 -9.97 3.19 -6.02
N VAL A 85 -8.85 3.89 -5.98
CA VAL A 85 -8.72 5.08 -5.15
C VAL A 85 -9.26 6.26 -5.94
N ALA A 86 -10.19 6.99 -5.34
CA ALA A 86 -10.77 8.17 -5.96
C ALA A 86 -9.67 9.22 -6.29
N PRO A 87 -9.78 9.93 -7.42
CA PRO A 87 -8.75 10.88 -7.85
C PRO A 87 -8.41 11.94 -6.81
N GLU A 88 -9.41 12.44 -6.08
CA GLU A 88 -9.24 13.42 -5.00
C GLU A 88 -8.40 12.86 -3.84
N LEU A 89 -8.55 11.58 -3.49
CA LEU A 89 -7.71 10.93 -2.49
C LEU A 89 -6.27 10.76 -2.98
N SER A 90 -6.08 10.56 -4.27
CA SER A 90 -4.74 10.51 -4.87
C SER A 90 -4.06 11.88 -4.79
N ARG A 91 -4.77 12.95 -5.13
CA ARG A 91 -4.28 14.35 -5.00
C ARG A 91 -3.98 14.70 -3.55
N LEU A 92 -4.89 14.35 -2.64
CA LEU A 92 -4.66 14.55 -1.20
C LEU A 92 -3.38 13.84 -0.74
N ALA A 93 -3.16 12.61 -1.14
CA ALA A 93 -1.97 11.86 -0.72
C ALA A 93 -0.66 12.47 -1.28
N GLU A 94 -0.69 13.05 -2.49
CA GLU A 94 0.44 13.80 -3.04
C GLU A 94 0.71 15.08 -2.25
N ALA A 95 -0.33 15.86 -1.97
CA ALA A 95 -0.21 17.08 -1.15
C ALA A 95 0.25 16.77 0.29
N LEU A 96 -0.20 15.67 0.88
CA LEU A 96 0.29 15.20 2.18
C LEU A 96 1.75 14.77 2.13
N HIS A 97 2.20 14.18 1.02
CA HIS A 97 3.60 13.84 0.83
C HIS A 97 4.48 15.11 0.78
N GLU A 98 4.10 16.09 -0.03
CA GLU A 98 4.80 17.38 -0.12
C GLU A 98 4.80 18.15 1.22
N HIS A 99 3.66 18.12 1.92
CA HIS A 99 3.57 18.70 3.26
C HIS A 99 4.51 17.99 4.24
N GLY A 100 4.67 16.67 4.11
CA GLY A 100 5.59 15.86 4.90
C GLY A 100 7.06 16.18 4.66
N ASP A 101 7.43 16.72 3.49
CA ASP A 101 8.81 17.14 3.19
C ASP A 101 9.30 18.25 4.13
N LYS A 102 8.41 18.94 4.81
CA LYS A 102 8.72 19.94 5.86
C LYS A 102 9.03 19.33 7.23
N SER A 103 9.17 18.02 7.30
CA SER A 103 9.44 17.24 8.51
C SER A 103 10.76 16.48 8.41
N ASP A 104 10.86 15.36 9.11
CA ASP A 104 12.02 14.47 9.17
C ASP A 104 12.29 13.62 7.91
N LEU A 105 11.75 13.98 6.74
CA LEU A 105 11.95 13.20 5.52
C LEU A 105 13.43 13.08 5.15
N MET A 106 14.19 14.16 5.25
CA MET A 106 15.63 14.14 4.97
C MET A 106 16.39 13.27 5.96
N GLU A 107 16.05 13.36 7.26
CA GLU A 107 16.62 12.48 8.26
C GLU A 107 16.29 11.01 7.98
N SER A 108 15.06 10.70 7.59
CA SER A 108 14.65 9.35 7.19
C SER A 108 15.49 8.81 6.03
N ARG A 109 15.76 9.64 5.01
CA ARG A 109 16.58 9.28 3.85
C ARG A 109 18.06 9.09 4.22
N SER A 110 18.63 10.02 4.98
CA SER A 110 20.03 9.96 5.42
C SER A 110 20.28 8.75 6.32
N ALA A 111 19.43 8.54 7.32
CA ALA A 111 19.55 7.40 8.23
C ALA A 111 19.44 6.06 7.47
N PHE A 112 18.60 5.98 6.44
CA PHE A 112 18.52 4.79 5.59
C PHE A 112 19.80 4.57 4.77
N ALA A 113 20.33 5.63 4.13
CA ALA A 113 21.56 5.55 3.34
C ALA A 113 22.76 5.17 4.21
N GLU A 114 22.86 5.75 5.40
CA GLU A 114 23.93 5.53 6.36
C GLU A 114 23.76 4.27 7.22
N LYS A 115 22.64 3.53 7.04
CA LYS A 115 22.30 2.28 7.78
C LYS A 115 22.29 2.48 9.32
N ARG A 116 21.95 3.67 9.77
CA ARG A 116 21.81 4.01 11.20
C ARG A 116 20.34 4.15 11.61
N LYS A 117 20.09 4.21 12.91
CA LYS A 117 18.77 4.57 13.44
C LYS A 117 18.49 6.04 13.17
N PRO A 118 17.28 6.40 12.68
CA PRO A 118 16.90 7.80 12.51
C PRO A 118 16.70 8.49 13.88
N ASN A 119 17.00 9.78 13.92
CA ASN A 119 16.73 10.65 15.06
C ASN A 119 15.68 11.69 14.66
N PHE A 120 14.42 11.30 14.70
CA PHE A 120 13.31 12.16 14.33
C PHE A 120 13.08 13.27 15.35
N LYS A 121 13.00 14.50 14.84
CA LYS A 121 12.72 15.71 15.64
C LYS A 121 11.30 16.24 15.38
N GLY A 122 10.65 15.73 14.36
CA GLY A 122 9.33 16.18 13.89
C GLY A 122 9.43 17.28 12.86
N TRP A 123 8.46 18.18 12.86
CA TRP A 123 8.38 19.27 11.89
C TRP A 123 9.47 20.31 12.11
N VAL A 124 10.05 20.83 11.02
CA VAL A 124 11.05 21.94 11.06
C VAL A 124 10.40 23.18 11.69
N ASN A 125 9.18 23.49 11.29
CA ASN A 125 8.34 24.47 11.98
C ASN A 125 7.19 23.72 12.68
N PRO A 126 7.12 23.74 14.03
CA PRO A 126 6.09 22.99 14.77
C PRO A 126 4.63 23.34 14.38
N GLY A 127 4.40 24.55 13.85
CA GLY A 127 3.09 24.97 13.35
C GLY A 127 2.63 24.25 12.09
N ASP A 128 3.56 23.69 11.29
CA ASP A 128 3.24 23.05 10.01
C ASP A 128 2.41 21.77 10.20
N ARG A 129 2.53 21.08 11.33
CA ARG A 129 1.71 19.89 11.65
C ARG A 129 0.19 20.18 11.66
N TYR A 130 -0.21 21.42 11.88
CA TYR A 130 -1.62 21.85 11.93
C TYR A 130 -2.12 22.38 10.58
N ARG A 131 -1.22 22.57 9.60
CA ARG A 131 -1.51 23.06 8.26
C ARG A 131 -1.58 21.91 7.23
N MET A 132 -1.97 20.75 7.70
CA MET A 132 -2.09 19.55 6.88
C MET A 132 -3.18 19.73 5.82
N PRO A 133 -2.92 19.40 4.54
CA PRO A 133 -3.96 19.35 3.51
C PRO A 133 -5.11 18.43 3.93
N ARG A 134 -6.34 18.79 3.56
CA ARG A 134 -7.56 18.05 3.89
C ARG A 134 -8.35 17.74 2.62
N LEU A 135 -9.21 16.72 2.71
CA LEU A 135 -9.99 16.27 1.56
C LEU A 135 -10.89 17.38 0.99
N GLU A 136 -11.48 18.20 1.85
CA GLU A 136 -12.35 19.33 1.48
C GLU A 136 -11.64 20.34 0.55
N SER A 137 -10.31 20.43 0.64
CA SER A 137 -9.50 21.28 -0.25
C SER A 137 -9.48 20.82 -1.71
N PHE A 138 -9.99 19.63 -2.03
CA PHE A 138 -9.97 19.00 -3.34
C PHE A 138 -11.35 18.64 -3.89
N SER A 139 -12.43 18.95 -3.14
CA SER A 139 -13.81 18.66 -3.54
C SER A 139 -14.40 19.72 -4.48
N ASP A 140 -13.92 20.97 -4.42
CA ASP A 140 -14.48 22.08 -5.18
C ASP A 140 -14.16 22.05 -6.69
N ASP A 141 -13.26 21.18 -7.14
CA ASP A 141 -12.89 21.04 -8.55
C ASP A 141 -13.80 20.07 -9.35
N LEU A 142 -14.77 19.42 -8.70
CA LEU A 142 -15.67 18.47 -9.34
C LEU A 142 -16.99 19.07 -9.83
N GLU A 143 -17.27 20.34 -9.50
CA GLU A 143 -18.47 21.08 -9.93
C GLU A 143 -18.22 22.05 -11.11
N LYS A 144 -17.09 21.95 -11.77
CA LYS A 144 -16.75 22.68 -12.99
C LYS A 144 -16.49 21.68 -14.12
#